data_94c440d9e749f966599c876783ee2e4f
#
_entry.id   94c440d9e749f966599c876783ee2e4f
#
_cell.length_a   1.000
_cell.length_b   1.000
_cell.length_c   1.000
_cell.angle_alpha   90.00
_cell.angle_beta   90.00
_cell.angle_gamma   90.00
#
_symmetry.space_group_name_H-M   'P 1'
#
loop_
_entity.id
_entity.type
_entity.pdbx_description
1 polymer ?
#
loop_
_entity_poly.entity_id
_entity_poly.type
_entity_poly.pdbx_seq_one_letter_code
_entity_poly.pdbx_strand_id
1 'polypeptide(L)' 'MMMPSEKRFAEVNRMLEQAGYRLVRIRGSHHYFAKAGELPLSIPVHQGKVKSYYVRQVENICKGD' A
#
# COMPACT_ATOMS: atom_id res chain seq x y z
N MET A 1 -15.18 18.56 1.39
CA MET A 1 -14.61 17.51 0.73
C MET A 1 -13.32 17.07 1.32
N MET A 2 -13.24 15.86 1.67
CA MET A 2 -12.11 15.36 2.39
C MET A 2 -11.07 14.82 1.49
N MET A 3 -9.83 15.21 1.75
CA MET A 3 -8.72 14.58 1.09
C MET A 3 -8.46 13.24 1.76
N PRO A 4 -7.97 12.25 1.05
CA PRO A 4 -7.57 11.01 1.71
C PRO A 4 -6.51 11.35 2.74
N SER A 5 -6.69 10.89 3.93
CA SER A 5 -5.70 11.14 4.96
C SER A 5 -4.72 9.98 5.00
N GLU A 6 -3.66 10.17 5.77
CA GLU A 6 -2.72 9.10 6.02
C GLU A 6 -3.43 7.94 6.68
N LYS A 7 -2.92 6.74 6.42
CA LYS A 7 -3.41 5.54 7.09
C LYS A 7 -2.25 4.82 7.74
N ARG A 8 -2.55 4.04 8.74
CA ARG A 8 -1.55 3.20 9.36
C ARG A 8 -1.15 2.10 8.40
N PHE A 9 0.12 1.73 8.44
CA PHE A 9 0.60 0.69 7.55
C PHE A 9 -0.19 -0.60 7.69
N ALA A 10 -0.58 -0.96 8.90
CA ALA A 10 -1.33 -2.20 9.09
C ALA A 10 -2.62 -2.20 8.27
N GLU A 11 -3.26 -1.05 8.18
CA GLU A 11 -4.48 -0.94 7.41
C GLU A 11 -4.22 -1.05 5.92
N VAL A 12 -3.16 -0.37 5.45
CA VAL A 12 -2.79 -0.44 4.04
C VAL A 12 -2.39 -1.85 3.66
N ASN A 13 -1.64 -2.52 4.54
CA ASN A 13 -1.25 -3.90 4.30
C ASN A 13 -2.46 -4.81 4.15
N ARG A 14 -3.46 -4.61 5.01
CA ARG A 14 -4.68 -5.40 4.92
C ARG A 14 -5.39 -5.18 3.59
N MET A 15 -5.47 -3.91 3.16
CA MET A 15 -6.10 -3.60 1.88
C MET A 15 -5.38 -4.30 0.73
N LEU A 16 -4.06 -4.26 0.76
CA LEU A 16 -3.29 -4.90 -0.31
C LEU A 16 -3.41 -6.41 -0.27
N GLU A 17 -3.45 -7.00 0.92
CA GLU A 17 -3.63 -8.44 1.03
C GLU A 17 -4.98 -8.86 0.45
N GLN A 18 -6.00 -8.08 0.70
CA GLN A 18 -7.32 -8.38 0.15
C GLN A 18 -7.33 -8.27 -1.37
N ALA A 19 -6.45 -7.46 -1.93
CA ALA A 19 -6.32 -7.32 -3.37
C ALA A 19 -5.38 -8.36 -3.98
N GLY A 20 -4.82 -9.25 -3.17
CA GLY A 20 -3.96 -10.32 -3.67
C GLY A 20 -2.47 -10.03 -3.59
N TYR A 21 -2.08 -8.92 -2.98
CA TYR A 21 -0.67 -8.59 -2.83
C TYR A 21 -0.12 -9.15 -1.53
N ARG A 22 1.19 -9.40 -1.50
CA ARG A 22 1.89 -9.83 -0.31
C ARG A 22 3.12 -8.98 -0.09
N LEU A 23 3.40 -8.67 1.17
CA LEU A 23 4.63 -7.99 1.54
C LEU A 23 5.77 -9.00 1.40
N VAL A 24 6.73 -8.69 0.53
CA VAL A 24 7.81 -9.62 0.24
C VAL A 24 9.16 -9.13 0.72
N ARG A 25 9.30 -7.84 1.00
CA ARG A 25 10.58 -7.31 1.43
C ARG A 25 10.41 -5.94 2.02
N ILE A 26 11.28 -5.61 2.97
CA ILE A 26 11.34 -4.28 3.55
C ILE A 26 12.79 -3.82 3.47
N ARG A 27 12.99 -2.61 2.94
CA ARG A 27 14.31 -2.00 2.91
C ARG A 27 14.17 -0.57 3.41
N GLY A 28 14.71 -0.30 4.60
CA GLY A 28 14.53 0.99 5.21
C GLY A 28 13.05 1.29 5.38
N SER A 29 12.61 2.39 4.83
CA SER A 29 11.19 2.75 4.92
C SER A 29 10.37 2.20 3.76
N HIS A 30 11.00 1.50 2.81
CA HIS A 30 10.27 1.01 1.64
C HIS A 30 9.79 -0.41 1.85
N HIS A 31 8.50 -0.61 1.70
CA HIS A 31 7.86 -1.91 1.83
C HIS A 31 7.45 -2.38 0.45
N TYR A 32 7.93 -3.54 0.04
CA TYR A 32 7.71 -4.05 -1.31
C TYR A 32 6.67 -5.15 -1.30
N PHE A 33 5.70 -5.02 -2.19
CA PHE A 33 4.60 -5.98 -2.32
C PHE A 33 4.62 -6.61 -3.69
N ALA A 34 4.17 -7.85 -3.75
CA ALA A 34 4.11 -8.58 -5.02
C ALA A 34 2.77 -9.27 -5.17
N LYS A 35 2.34 -9.37 -6.42
CA LYS A 35 1.14 -10.09 -6.79
C LYS A 35 1.40 -10.72 -8.15
N ALA A 36 1.03 -11.98 -8.30
CA ALA A 36 1.25 -12.69 -9.54
C ALA A 36 0.59 -11.96 -10.71
N GLY A 37 1.36 -11.77 -11.77
CA GLY A 37 0.84 -11.10 -12.97
C GLY A 37 0.87 -9.59 -12.90
N GLU A 38 1.35 -9.01 -11.80
CA GLU A 38 1.37 -7.56 -11.65
C GLU A 38 2.79 -7.07 -11.40
N LEU A 39 3.03 -5.80 -11.70
CA LEU A 39 4.30 -5.19 -11.41
C LEU A 39 4.49 -5.05 -9.91
N PRO A 40 5.73 -5.11 -9.42
CA PRO A 40 5.98 -4.89 -8.01
C PRO A 40 5.51 -3.52 -7.56
N LEU A 41 5.11 -3.44 -6.31
CA LEU A 41 4.60 -2.22 -5.73
C LEU A 41 5.47 -1.84 -4.54
N SER A 42 5.84 -0.57 -4.46
CA SER A 42 6.68 -0.08 -3.37
C SER A 42 5.94 1.01 -2.63
N ILE A 43 5.80 0.84 -1.32
CA ILE A 43 5.09 1.79 -0.47
C ILE A 43 6.04 2.27 0.62
N PRO A 44 6.40 3.54 0.65
CA PRO A 44 7.20 4.06 1.76
C PRO A 44 6.35 4.20 3.01
N VAL A 45 6.93 3.81 4.13
CA VAL A 45 6.23 3.86 5.42
C VAL A 45 7.09 4.66 6.38
N HIS A 46 6.50 5.68 7.01
CA HIS A 46 7.20 6.53 7.95
C HIS A 46 6.47 6.51 9.28
N GLN A 47 7.17 6.07 10.31
CA GLN A 47 6.58 6.01 11.65
C GLN A 47 5.27 5.23 11.67
N GLY A 48 5.24 4.14 10.90
CA GLY A 48 4.09 3.26 10.85
C GLY A 48 2.93 3.80 10.03
N LYS A 49 3.14 4.90 9.30
CA LYS A 49 2.06 5.51 8.53
C LYS A 49 2.42 5.64 7.07
N VAL A 50 1.39 5.60 6.24
CA VAL A 50 1.50 5.72 4.80
C VAL A 50 0.85 7.03 4.38
N LYS A 51 1.58 7.84 3.63
CA LYS A 51 1.09 9.16 3.23
C LYS A 51 -0.08 9.06 2.27
N SER A 52 -0.90 10.11 2.27
CA SER A 52 -2.13 10.11 1.51
C SER A 52 -1.95 9.83 0.03
N TYR A 53 -0.84 10.29 -0.54
CA TYR A 53 -0.56 10.02 -1.95
C TYR A 53 -0.55 8.51 -2.23
N TYR A 54 0.12 7.76 -1.36
CA TYR A 54 0.21 6.31 -1.56
C TYR A 54 -1.07 5.60 -1.16
N VAL A 55 -1.76 6.14 -0.18
CA VAL A 55 -3.07 5.61 0.19
C VAL A 55 -4.00 5.65 -1.01
N ARG A 56 -3.98 6.77 -1.74
CA ARG A 56 -4.80 6.89 -2.93
C ARG A 56 -4.42 5.87 -3.99
N GLN A 57 -3.12 5.63 -4.18
CA GLN A 57 -2.69 4.61 -5.13
C GLN A 57 -3.21 3.24 -4.75
N VAL A 58 -3.11 2.91 -3.46
CA VAL A 58 -3.59 1.62 -2.98
C VAL A 58 -5.10 1.50 -3.17
N GLU A 59 -5.82 2.56 -2.87
CA GLU A 59 -7.27 2.54 -3.07
C GLU A 59 -7.62 2.30 -4.53
N ASN A 60 -6.89 2.91 -5.44
CA ASN A 60 -7.15 2.72 -6.86
C ASN A 60 -6.88 1.28 -7.28
N ILE A 61 -5.81 0.69 -6.76
CA ILE A 61 -5.48 -0.69 -7.04
C ILE A 61 -6.57 -1.63 -6.53
N CYS A 62 -7.02 -1.40 -5.31
CA CYS A 62 -8.00 -2.25 -4.69
C CYS A 62 -9.38 -2.14 -5.33
N LYS A 63 -9.68 -0.96 -5.87
CA LYS A 63 -10.94 -0.71 -6.46
C LYS A 63 -11.02 -1.19 -7.89
N GLY A 64 -9.91 -1.15 -8.55
CA GLY A 64 -9.92 -1.41 -9.91
C GLY A 64 -10.18 -2.78 -10.28
N ASP A 65 -10.84 -3.18 -10.88
CA ASP A 65 -11.04 -4.38 -11.26
C ASP A 65 -11.00 -4.55 -12.32
#